data_87a63cfff07fcdfe8397370e1f068129
#
_entry.id   87a63cfff07fcdfe8397370e1f068129
#
_cell.length_a   1.000
_cell.length_b   1.000
_cell.length_c   1.000
_cell.angle_alpha   90.00
_cell.angle_beta   90.00
_cell.angle_gamma   90.00
#
_symmetry.space_group_name_H-M   'P 1'
#
loop_
_entity.id
_entity.type
_entity.pdbx_description
1 polymer ?
#
loop_
_entity_poly.entity_id
_entity_poly.type
_entity_poly.pdbx_seq_one_letter_code
_entity_poly.pdbx_strand_id
1 'polypeptide(L)'
;MTSAFEFDFYNGFSPNGDGKNDYWNIPILDYFAENNVTIINRWGNEVWITENYDNLINRFEGKNVNGDELSDGTYFYILEYNNEEKRGWVFIKR
;
A
#
# COMPACT_ATOMS: atom_id res chain seq x y z
N MET A 1 8.50 -9.92 20.59
CA MET A 1 9.81 -9.61 20.06
C MET A 1 9.68 -9.12 18.64
N THR A 2 10.51 -8.23 18.31
CA THR A 2 10.56 -7.79 16.92
C THR A 2 11.12 -8.91 16.08
N SER A 3 10.39 -9.26 15.09
CA SER A 3 10.84 -10.27 14.17
C SER A 3 12.05 -9.74 13.41
N ALA A 4 13.06 -10.60 13.23
CA ALA A 4 14.15 -10.28 12.34
C ALA A 4 13.67 -10.17 10.90
N PHE A 5 12.47 -10.64 10.62
CA PHE A 5 11.86 -10.54 9.31
C PHE A 5 10.91 -9.37 9.18
N GLU A 6 10.79 -8.61 10.25
CA GLU A 6 10.06 -7.38 10.16
C GLU A 6 10.83 -6.48 9.22
N PHE A 7 10.24 -6.17 8.10
CA PHE A 7 10.92 -5.41 7.08
C PHE A 7 10.51 -3.95 7.19
N ASP A 8 11.49 -3.10 6.93
CA ASP A 8 11.25 -1.69 6.83
C ASP A 8 10.94 -1.37 5.39
N PHE A 9 9.70 -1.17 5.07
CA PHE A 9 9.39 -0.58 3.79
C PHE A 9 8.87 0.81 4.05
N TYR A 10 9.03 1.65 3.06
CA TYR A 10 8.68 3.03 3.18
C TYR A 10 7.16 3.17 3.29
N ASN A 11 6.70 3.80 4.36
CA ASN A 11 5.28 3.92 4.65
C ASN A 11 4.66 5.19 4.07
N GLY A 12 5.33 5.83 3.14
CA GLY A 12 4.81 7.02 2.52
C GLY A 12 5.23 7.10 1.07
N PHE A 13 4.50 7.87 0.29
CA PHE A 13 4.86 8.09 -1.10
C PHE A 13 4.23 9.38 -1.60
N SER A 14 4.75 9.88 -2.71
CA SER A 14 4.36 11.18 -3.27
C SER A 14 3.95 10.98 -4.72
N PRO A 15 2.69 10.68 -4.99
CA PRO A 15 2.23 10.39 -6.36
C PRO A 15 2.03 11.67 -7.16
N ASN A 16 3.13 12.36 -7.48
CA ASN A 16 3.11 13.62 -8.20
C ASN A 16 3.65 13.52 -9.62
N GLY A 17 3.96 12.31 -10.08
CA GLY A 17 4.39 12.08 -11.45
C GLY A 17 5.84 12.40 -11.72
N ASP A 18 6.68 12.55 -10.70
CA ASP A 18 8.09 12.90 -10.90
C ASP A 18 9.01 11.68 -11.04
N GLY A 19 8.45 10.47 -11.02
CA GLY A 19 9.20 9.24 -11.15
C GLY A 19 9.83 8.77 -9.85
N LYS A 20 9.58 9.45 -8.75
CA LYS A 20 10.14 9.09 -7.44
C LYS A 20 9.00 8.90 -6.46
N ASN A 21 8.94 7.71 -5.88
CA ASN A 21 7.93 7.40 -4.87
C ASN A 21 6.51 7.72 -5.33
N ASP A 22 6.22 7.46 -6.61
CA ASP A 22 4.90 7.71 -7.17
C ASP A 22 3.89 6.64 -6.80
N TYR A 23 4.34 5.58 -6.19
CA TYR A 23 3.47 4.49 -5.74
C TYR A 23 4.01 3.93 -4.42
N TRP A 24 3.16 3.19 -3.74
CA TRP A 24 3.58 2.55 -2.49
C TRP A 24 4.32 1.27 -2.79
N ASN A 25 5.62 1.27 -2.53
CA ASN A 25 6.47 0.11 -2.76
C ASN A 25 6.42 -0.81 -1.54
N ILE A 26 6.05 -2.07 -1.76
CA ILE A 26 5.97 -3.08 -0.70
C ILE A 26 6.94 -4.21 -1.08
N PRO A 27 8.21 -4.11 -0.68
CA PRO A 27 9.24 -5.03 -1.18
C PRO A 27 8.96 -6.50 -0.90
N ILE A 28 8.35 -6.83 0.24
CA ILE A 28 8.11 -8.23 0.58
C ILE A 28 7.19 -8.90 -0.43
N LEU A 29 6.34 -8.15 -1.11
CA LEU A 29 5.40 -8.72 -2.06
C LEU A 29 6.07 -9.15 -3.36
N ASP A 30 7.33 -8.77 -3.57
CA ASP A 30 8.11 -9.32 -4.70
C ASP A 30 8.34 -10.82 -4.52
N TYR A 31 8.22 -11.32 -3.32
CA TYR A 31 8.43 -12.73 -2.98
C TYR A 31 7.13 -13.48 -2.77
N PHE A 32 6.02 -12.81 -2.71
CA PHE A 32 4.71 -13.42 -2.44
C PHE A 32 3.70 -12.88 -3.43
N ALA A 33 3.65 -13.53 -4.59
CA ALA A 33 2.77 -13.10 -5.67
C ALA A 33 1.29 -13.20 -5.30
N GLU A 34 0.95 -14.16 -4.45
CA GLU A 34 -0.43 -14.29 -3.98
C GLU A 34 -0.58 -13.47 -2.71
N ASN A 35 -1.29 -12.37 -2.82
CA ASN A 35 -1.48 -11.47 -1.71
C ASN A 35 -2.73 -10.64 -1.92
N ASN A 36 -3.19 -9.99 -0.86
CA ASN A 36 -4.30 -9.04 -0.91
C ASN A 36 -3.87 -7.78 -0.19
N VAL A 37 -4.20 -6.64 -0.76
CA VAL A 37 -3.91 -5.34 -0.17
C VAL A 37 -5.20 -4.53 -0.13
N THR A 38 -5.54 -4.01 1.05
CA THR A 38 -6.71 -3.16 1.25
C THR A 38 -6.24 -1.85 1.83
N ILE A 39 -6.70 -0.75 1.28
CA ILE A 39 -6.41 0.59 1.77
C ILE A 39 -7.70 1.19 2.32
N ILE A 40 -7.62 1.73 3.53
CA ILE A 40 -8.77 2.23 4.27
C ILE A 40 -8.49 3.67 4.67
N ASN A 41 -9.47 4.54 4.51
CA ASN A 41 -9.30 5.92 4.94
C ASN A 41 -9.51 6.04 6.47
N ARG A 42 -9.29 7.23 6.99
CA ARG A 42 -9.37 7.46 8.44
C ARG A 42 -10.79 7.32 9.00
N TRP A 43 -11.80 7.27 8.15
CA TRP A 43 -13.19 7.05 8.58
C TRP A 43 -13.57 5.57 8.53
N GLY A 44 -12.63 4.70 8.15
CA GLY A 44 -12.88 3.26 8.11
C GLY A 44 -13.45 2.75 6.81
N ASN A 45 -13.49 3.57 5.77
CA ASN A 45 -14.01 3.15 4.47
C ASN A 45 -12.90 2.61 3.59
N GLU A 46 -13.15 1.47 2.95
CA GLU A 46 -12.22 0.95 1.97
C GLU A 46 -12.21 1.86 0.75
N VAL A 47 -11.04 2.35 0.39
CA VAL A 47 -10.90 3.23 -0.77
C VAL A 47 -10.21 2.53 -1.93
N TRP A 48 -9.45 1.49 -1.67
CA TRP A 48 -8.77 0.73 -2.72
C TRP A 48 -8.48 -0.68 -2.23
N ILE A 49 -8.65 -1.65 -3.10
CA ILE A 49 -8.39 -3.05 -2.76
C ILE A 49 -7.92 -3.76 -4.01
N THR A 50 -6.97 -4.68 -3.85
CA THR A 50 -6.50 -5.49 -4.95
C THR A 50 -6.01 -6.84 -4.47
N GLU A 51 -5.99 -7.79 -5.40
CA GLU A 51 -5.30 -9.06 -5.24
C GLU A 51 -4.02 -9.00 -6.06
N ASN A 52 -2.99 -9.65 -5.55
CA ASN A 52 -1.72 -9.81 -6.28
C ASN A 52 -1.02 -8.49 -6.60
N TYR A 53 -0.86 -7.69 -5.58
CA TYR A 53 -0.09 -6.45 -5.64
C TYR A 53 1.35 -6.78 -6.08
N ASP A 54 1.91 -6.06 -7.03
CA ASP A 54 3.21 -6.47 -7.61
C ASP A 54 4.26 -5.37 -7.71
N ASN A 55 4.01 -4.17 -7.22
CA ASN A 55 4.97 -3.05 -7.26
C ASN A 55 5.32 -2.55 -8.67
N LEU A 56 4.72 -3.10 -9.70
CA LEU A 56 5.00 -2.69 -11.08
C LEU A 56 3.77 -2.14 -11.77
N ILE A 57 2.76 -2.97 -11.90
CA ILE A 57 1.55 -2.62 -12.63
C ILE A 57 0.37 -2.52 -11.67
N ASN A 58 0.19 -3.53 -10.84
CA ASN A 58 -0.92 -3.60 -9.91
C ASN A 58 -0.47 -3.07 -8.56
N ARG A 59 -0.48 -1.75 -8.42
CA ARG A 59 0.10 -1.08 -7.26
C ARG A 59 -0.76 0.12 -6.86
N PHE A 60 -0.61 0.55 -5.61
CA PHE A 60 -1.36 1.68 -5.09
C PHE A 60 -0.66 2.98 -5.45
N GLU A 61 -1.35 3.82 -6.18
CA GLU A 61 -0.80 5.08 -6.68
C GLU A 61 -1.53 6.29 -6.11
N GLY A 62 -2.20 6.11 -4.97
CA GLY A 62 -2.91 7.22 -4.34
C GLY A 62 -4.25 7.52 -4.94
N LYS A 63 -4.84 6.54 -5.62
CA LYS A 63 -6.14 6.68 -6.25
C LYS A 63 -7.09 5.62 -5.71
N ASN A 64 -8.38 5.96 -5.70
CA ASN A 64 -9.38 4.97 -5.30
C ASN A 64 -9.67 4.00 -6.46
N VAL A 65 -10.59 3.06 -6.24
CA VAL A 65 -10.90 2.05 -7.25
C VAL A 65 -11.48 2.66 -8.53
N ASN A 66 -12.02 3.86 -8.46
CA ASN A 66 -12.58 4.55 -9.62
C ASN A 66 -11.54 5.39 -10.36
N GLY A 67 -10.30 5.45 -9.87
CA GLY A 67 -9.25 6.23 -10.49
C GLY A 67 -9.17 7.67 -10.02
N ASP A 68 -9.95 8.06 -9.03
CA ASP A 68 -9.92 9.40 -8.49
C ASP A 68 -8.78 9.55 -7.50
N GLU A 69 -8.11 10.68 -7.53
CA GLU A 69 -7.00 10.95 -6.61
C GLU A 69 -7.50 11.09 -5.18
N LEU A 70 -6.83 10.41 -4.28
CA LEU A 70 -7.11 10.52 -2.85
C LEU A 70 -6.38 11.73 -2.28
N SER A 71 -6.96 12.35 -1.27
CA SER A 71 -6.34 13.50 -0.62
C SER A 71 -5.08 13.08 0.12
N ASP A 72 -4.17 14.03 0.31
CA ASP A 72 -2.99 13.82 1.14
C ASP A 72 -3.42 13.48 2.56
N GLY A 73 -2.65 12.64 3.21
CA GLY A 73 -2.90 12.28 4.58
C GLY A 73 -2.57 10.83 4.87
N THR A 74 -2.99 10.38 6.02
CA THR A 74 -2.71 9.04 6.50
C THR A 74 -3.86 8.11 6.13
N TYR A 75 -3.50 6.97 5.57
CA TYR A 75 -4.41 5.87 5.28
C TYR A 75 -3.93 4.65 6.01
N PHE A 76 -4.81 3.67 6.17
CA PHE A 76 -4.45 2.43 6.83
C PHE A 76 -4.47 1.31 5.82
N TYR A 77 -3.63 0.29 6.05
CA TYR A 77 -3.59 -0.84 5.15
C TYR A 77 -3.79 -2.14 5.90
N ILE A 78 -4.34 -3.11 5.18
CA ILE A 78 -4.37 -4.51 5.59
C ILE A 78 -3.67 -5.26 4.49
N LEU A 79 -2.61 -5.98 4.86
CA LEU A 79 -1.76 -6.70 3.94
C LEU A 79 -1.83 -8.18 4.29
N GLU A 80 -2.28 -9.00 3.34
CA GLU A 80 -2.43 -10.43 3.56
C GLU A 80 -1.57 -11.19 2.57
N TYR A 81 -0.66 -12.00 3.07
CA TYR A 81 0.19 -12.86 2.27
C TYR A 81 0.70 -14.00 3.13
N ASN A 82 0.99 -15.14 2.52
CA ASN A 82 1.62 -16.27 3.20
C ASN A 82 0.89 -16.67 4.49
N ASN A 83 -0.44 -16.63 4.47
CA ASN A 83 -1.30 -16.94 5.63
C ASN A 83 -1.06 -16.01 6.82
N GLU A 84 -0.55 -14.82 6.57
CA GLU A 84 -0.33 -13.81 7.60
C GLU A 84 -1.06 -12.54 7.24
N GLU A 85 -1.40 -11.76 8.24
CA GLU A 85 -2.03 -10.48 8.05
C GLU A 85 -1.20 -9.43 8.77
N LYS A 86 -0.87 -8.36 8.05
CA LYS A 86 -0.16 -7.21 8.60
C LYS A 86 -1.06 -5.99 8.46
N ARG A 87 -1.08 -5.15 9.48
CA ARG A 87 -1.84 -3.92 9.48
C ARG A 87 -0.92 -2.77 9.83
N GLY A 88 -1.18 -1.62 9.25
CA GLY A 88 -0.39 -0.45 9.53
C GLY A 88 -0.95 0.75 8.81
N TRP A 89 -0.11 1.73 8.58
CA TRP A 89 -0.55 2.97 7.93
C TRP A 89 0.40 3.31 6.79
N VAL A 90 -0.13 4.07 5.84
CA VAL A 90 0.63 4.58 4.72
C VAL A 90 0.25 6.05 4.52
N PHE A 91 1.22 6.89 4.22
CA PHE A 91 1.03 8.32 4.13
C PHE A 91 1.16 8.77 2.68
N ILE A 92 0.20 9.56 2.22
CA ILE A 92 0.23 10.16 0.89
C ILE A 92 0.55 11.63 1.04
N LYS A 93 1.59 12.07 0.35
CA LYS A 93 1.94 13.48 0.30
C LYS A 93 2.39 13.82 -1.12
N ARG A 94 1.64 14.66 -1.78
CA ARG A 94 1.96 15.09 -3.15
C ARG A 94 2.88 16.30 -3.18
#